data_642a097c2d49ec419734366ca6f9096f
#
_entry.id   642a097c2d49ec419734366ca6f9096f
#
_cell.length_a   1.000
_cell.length_b   1.000
_cell.length_c   1.000
_cell.angle_alpha   90.00
_cell.angle_beta   90.00
_cell.angle_gamma   90.00
#
_symmetry.space_group_name_H-M   'P 1'
#
loop_
_entity.id
_entity.type
_entity.pdbx_description
1 polymer ?
#
loop_
_entity_poly.entity_id
_entity_poly.type
_entity_poly.pdbx_seq_one_letter_code
_entity_poly.pdbx_strand_id
1 'polypeptide(L)'
;YRIALQDLPAADASLDPGALRQRLDALNMLRQQFFSAEEYALFFARENAEDEYMVQRLALTRQAGLSEEQRTQALAELELQLPEEVRMARAESMRHGELYAATQTLQEQGASAEEIRQLREQALGSAAADALADLDRQQAAWQQRLSDYAAERNRLRQSGLNDSQLQA
;
A
#
# COMPACT_ATOMS: atom_id res chain seq x y z
N TYR A 1 -11.94 -30.72 6.80
CA TYR A 1 -11.32 -29.41 7.05
C TYR A 1 -12.22 -28.24 6.61
N ARG A 2 -12.61 -28.15 5.31
CA ARG A 2 -13.43 -27.04 4.79
C ARG A 2 -14.75 -26.82 5.55
N ILE A 3 -15.42 -27.89 5.97
CA ILE A 3 -16.65 -27.79 6.78
C ILE A 3 -16.34 -27.24 8.16
N ALA A 4 -15.29 -27.73 8.81
CA ALA A 4 -14.89 -27.29 10.14
C ALA A 4 -14.41 -25.81 10.20
N LEU A 5 -13.99 -25.22 9.09
CA LEU A 5 -13.69 -23.80 9.02
C LEU A 5 -14.92 -22.89 9.22
N GLN A 6 -16.12 -23.41 8.94
CA GLN A 6 -17.37 -22.67 9.12
C GLN A 6 -17.75 -22.49 10.58
N ASP A 7 -17.22 -23.34 11.47
CA ASP A 7 -17.45 -23.28 12.91
C ASP A 7 -16.50 -22.32 13.64
N LEU A 8 -15.50 -21.78 12.92
CA LEU A 8 -14.62 -20.75 13.49
C LEU A 8 -15.36 -19.45 13.76
N PRO A 9 -15.04 -18.74 14.86
CA PRO A 9 -15.61 -17.43 15.14
C PRO A 9 -15.50 -16.51 13.94
N ALA A 10 -16.56 -15.77 13.62
CA ALA A 10 -16.53 -14.76 12.55
C ALA A 10 -15.39 -13.76 12.79
N ALA A 11 -14.81 -13.26 11.70
CA ALA A 11 -13.82 -12.18 11.82
C ALA A 11 -14.49 -10.96 12.45
N ASP A 12 -13.90 -10.45 13.52
CA ASP A 12 -14.33 -9.18 14.09
C ASP A 12 -13.92 -8.04 13.14
N ALA A 13 -14.90 -7.22 12.77
CA ALA A 13 -14.66 -6.05 11.93
C ALA A 13 -13.83 -4.96 12.63
N SER A 14 -13.65 -5.05 13.96
CA SER A 14 -12.86 -4.09 14.74
C SER A 14 -11.37 -4.11 14.47
N LEU A 15 -10.85 -5.17 13.83
CA LEU A 15 -9.41 -5.43 13.67
C LEU A 15 -8.65 -5.41 15.01
N ASP A 16 -9.30 -5.77 16.11
CA ASP A 16 -8.62 -5.85 17.41
C ASP A 16 -7.49 -6.90 17.37
N PRO A 17 -6.24 -6.56 17.71
CA PRO A 17 -5.11 -7.49 17.65
C PRO A 17 -5.32 -8.74 18.52
N GLY A 18 -5.99 -8.58 19.68
CA GLY A 18 -6.29 -9.68 20.60
C GLY A 18 -7.30 -10.66 20.00
N ALA A 19 -8.38 -10.14 19.41
CA ALA A 19 -9.40 -10.94 18.74
C ALA A 19 -8.82 -11.66 17.50
N LEU A 20 -7.98 -10.97 16.72
CA LEU A 20 -7.29 -11.58 15.58
C LEU A 20 -6.35 -12.70 16.02
N ARG A 21 -5.57 -12.49 17.09
CA ARG A 21 -4.71 -13.53 17.68
C ARG A 21 -5.51 -14.77 18.09
N GLN A 22 -6.59 -14.61 18.84
CA GLN A 22 -7.46 -15.72 19.26
C GLN A 22 -7.99 -16.50 18.05
N ARG A 23 -8.38 -15.80 16.99
CA ARG A 23 -8.85 -16.44 15.76
C ARG A 23 -7.76 -17.23 15.05
N LEU A 24 -6.55 -16.71 14.95
CA LEU A 24 -5.40 -17.41 14.35
C LEU A 24 -5.03 -18.64 15.17
N ASP A 25 -5.04 -18.55 16.50
CA ASP A 25 -4.78 -19.68 17.38
C ASP A 25 -5.84 -20.79 17.16
N ALA A 26 -7.14 -20.41 17.11
CA ALA A 26 -8.22 -21.36 16.84
C ALA A 26 -8.09 -22.01 15.46
N LEU A 27 -7.73 -21.23 14.43
CA LEU A 27 -7.47 -21.73 13.08
C LEU A 27 -6.29 -22.73 13.08
N ASN A 28 -5.20 -22.39 13.75
CA ASN A 28 -4.02 -23.23 13.84
C ASN A 28 -4.30 -24.54 14.60
N MET A 29 -5.03 -24.46 15.70
CA MET A 29 -5.49 -25.65 16.43
C MET A 29 -6.37 -26.55 15.55
N LEU A 30 -7.27 -25.96 14.76
CA LEU A 30 -8.11 -26.70 13.83
C LEU A 30 -7.26 -27.37 12.74
N ARG A 31 -6.31 -26.66 12.14
CA ARG A 31 -5.39 -27.22 11.13
C ARG A 31 -4.63 -28.44 11.64
N GLN A 32 -4.12 -28.36 12.88
CA GLN A 32 -3.37 -29.46 13.51
C GLN A 32 -4.22 -30.71 13.77
N GLN A 33 -5.56 -30.64 13.77
CA GLN A 33 -6.44 -31.80 13.86
C GLN A 33 -6.55 -32.57 12.55
N PHE A 34 -6.31 -31.91 11.41
CA PHE A 34 -6.50 -32.47 10.06
C PHE A 34 -5.21 -32.76 9.32
N PHE A 35 -4.11 -32.15 9.71
CA PHE A 35 -2.81 -32.24 9.04
C PHE A 35 -1.74 -32.73 10.01
N SER A 36 -0.86 -33.61 9.55
CA SER A 36 0.35 -33.98 10.30
C SER A 36 1.26 -32.75 10.50
N ALA A 37 2.22 -32.83 11.41
CA ALA A 37 3.16 -31.73 11.65
C ALA A 37 3.94 -31.35 10.38
N GLU A 38 4.29 -32.32 9.56
CA GLU A 38 5.01 -32.13 8.30
C GLU A 38 4.11 -31.44 7.25
N GLU A 39 2.89 -31.93 7.05
CA GLU A 39 1.91 -31.30 6.15
C GLU A 39 1.54 -29.91 6.60
N TYR A 40 1.37 -29.70 7.92
CA TYR A 40 1.08 -28.40 8.49
C TYR A 40 2.21 -27.40 8.18
N ALA A 41 3.46 -27.79 8.40
CA ALA A 41 4.61 -26.95 8.08
C ALA A 41 4.69 -26.65 6.58
N LEU A 42 4.46 -27.66 5.73
CA LEU A 42 4.55 -27.51 4.27
C LEU A 42 3.47 -26.56 3.73
N PHE A 43 2.23 -26.68 4.20
CA PHE A 43 1.10 -25.96 3.62
C PHE A 43 0.87 -24.58 4.25
N PHE A 44 1.21 -24.39 5.53
CA PHE A 44 0.77 -23.23 6.28
C PHE A 44 1.91 -22.38 6.87
N ALA A 45 3.17 -22.81 6.82
CA ALA A 45 4.27 -22.09 7.46
C ALA A 45 4.37 -20.62 6.98
N ARG A 46 4.26 -20.42 5.68
CA ARG A 46 4.31 -19.09 5.07
C ARG A 46 3.13 -18.22 5.49
N GLU A 47 1.91 -18.73 5.34
CA GLU A 47 0.68 -18.04 5.73
C GLU A 47 0.71 -17.68 7.22
N ASN A 48 1.09 -18.63 8.08
CA ASN A 48 1.20 -18.39 9.52
C ASN A 48 2.22 -17.29 9.85
N ALA A 49 3.35 -17.25 9.16
CA ALA A 49 4.35 -16.20 9.37
C ALA A 49 3.82 -14.81 8.94
N GLU A 50 3.10 -14.75 7.83
CA GLU A 50 2.47 -13.51 7.35
C GLU A 50 1.36 -13.04 8.32
N ASP A 51 0.49 -13.96 8.76
CA ASP A 51 -0.60 -13.67 9.70
C ASP A 51 -0.07 -13.18 11.05
N GLU A 52 0.93 -13.87 11.60
CA GLU A 52 1.59 -13.50 12.85
C GLU A 52 2.21 -12.10 12.76
N TYR A 53 2.92 -11.83 11.69
CA TYR A 53 3.49 -10.52 11.41
C TYR A 53 2.39 -9.43 11.36
N MET A 54 1.29 -9.69 10.67
CA MET A 54 0.20 -8.70 10.54
C MET A 54 -0.44 -8.37 11.88
N VAL A 55 -0.66 -9.36 12.74
CA VAL A 55 -1.22 -9.15 14.08
C VAL A 55 -0.25 -8.36 14.95
N GLN A 56 1.04 -8.72 14.95
CA GLN A 56 2.06 -8.01 15.73
C GLN A 56 2.25 -6.57 15.23
N ARG A 57 2.28 -6.37 13.92
CA ARG A 57 2.36 -5.04 13.33
C ARG A 57 1.18 -4.16 13.74
N LEU A 58 -0.03 -4.71 13.69
CA LEU A 58 -1.22 -4.00 14.12
C LEU A 58 -1.19 -3.65 15.61
N ALA A 59 -0.71 -4.57 16.45
CA ALA A 59 -0.52 -4.34 17.89
C ALA A 59 0.49 -3.21 18.14
N LEU A 60 1.66 -3.23 17.49
CA LEU A 60 2.68 -2.17 17.58
C LEU A 60 2.15 -0.81 17.10
N THR A 61 1.39 -0.79 16.00
CA THR A 61 0.81 0.45 15.46
C THR A 61 -0.16 1.09 16.44
N ARG A 62 -0.90 0.28 17.20
CA ARG A 62 -1.89 0.75 18.19
C ARG A 62 -1.34 0.92 19.59
N GLN A 63 -0.12 0.49 19.85
CA GLN A 63 0.49 0.56 21.17
C GLN A 63 0.68 2.02 21.58
N ALA A 64 0.03 2.42 22.69
CA ALA A 64 0.21 3.73 23.27
C ALA A 64 1.58 3.84 23.97
N GLY A 65 2.14 5.05 24.00
CA GLY A 65 3.37 5.35 24.75
C GLY A 65 4.68 5.09 23.98
N LEU A 66 4.65 4.54 22.77
CA LEU A 66 5.83 4.48 21.92
C LEU A 66 6.03 5.82 21.20
N SER A 67 7.29 6.31 21.19
CA SER A 67 7.65 7.39 20.27
C SER A 67 7.64 6.87 18.81
N GLU A 68 7.57 7.80 17.84
CA GLU A 68 7.64 7.44 16.42
C GLU A 68 8.95 6.68 16.08
N GLU A 69 10.06 7.07 16.67
CA GLU A 69 11.34 6.41 16.49
C GLU A 69 11.32 4.98 17.04
N GLN A 70 10.81 4.79 18.27
CA GLN A 70 10.67 3.48 18.89
C GLN A 70 9.72 2.58 18.08
N ARG A 71 8.63 3.14 17.56
CA ARG A 71 7.68 2.42 16.73
C ARG A 71 8.32 1.98 15.41
N THR A 72 9.03 2.88 14.75
CA THR A 72 9.74 2.59 13.49
C THR A 72 10.78 1.49 13.68
N GLN A 73 11.57 1.57 14.77
CA GLN A 73 12.55 0.56 15.09
C GLN A 73 11.90 -0.81 15.36
N ALA A 74 10.84 -0.84 16.20
CA ALA A 74 10.15 -2.08 16.52
C ALA A 74 9.50 -2.74 15.28
N LEU A 75 8.96 -1.94 14.36
CA LEU A 75 8.43 -2.43 13.08
C LEU A 75 9.53 -2.98 12.17
N ALA A 76 10.69 -2.36 12.13
CA ALA A 76 11.84 -2.85 11.37
C ALA A 76 12.37 -4.18 11.96
N GLU A 77 12.47 -4.29 13.28
CA GLU A 77 12.86 -5.54 13.97
C GLU A 77 11.84 -6.66 13.72
N LEU A 78 10.56 -6.34 13.72
CA LEU A 78 9.51 -7.30 13.39
C LEU A 78 9.60 -7.80 11.95
N GLU A 79 9.88 -6.92 10.99
CA GLU A 79 10.08 -7.29 9.58
C GLU A 79 11.24 -8.29 9.41
N LEU A 80 12.34 -8.11 10.18
CA LEU A 80 13.48 -9.01 10.15
C LEU A 80 13.19 -10.43 10.67
N GLN A 81 12.11 -10.63 11.45
CA GLN A 81 11.67 -11.94 11.93
C GLN A 81 10.96 -12.76 10.86
N LEU A 82 10.49 -12.13 9.78
CA LEU A 82 9.88 -12.86 8.67
C LEU A 82 10.91 -13.75 7.96
N PRO A 83 10.50 -14.93 7.47
CA PRO A 83 11.31 -15.71 6.55
C PRO A 83 11.78 -14.86 5.37
N GLU A 84 13.00 -15.08 4.91
CA GLU A 84 13.64 -14.26 3.87
C GLU A 84 12.78 -14.19 2.60
N GLU A 85 12.23 -15.32 2.15
CA GLU A 85 11.37 -15.37 0.96
C GLU A 85 10.09 -14.55 1.12
N VAL A 86 9.48 -14.55 2.32
CA VAL A 86 8.29 -13.74 2.62
C VAL A 86 8.65 -12.26 2.61
N ARG A 87 9.78 -11.91 3.25
CA ARG A 87 10.28 -10.53 3.28
C ARG A 87 10.57 -10.01 1.87
N MET A 88 11.22 -10.83 1.02
CA MET A 88 11.51 -10.45 -0.37
C MET A 88 10.23 -10.29 -1.21
N ALA A 89 9.27 -11.21 -1.08
CA ALA A 89 8.00 -11.10 -1.79
C ALA A 89 7.20 -9.83 -1.36
N ARG A 90 7.23 -9.49 -0.07
CA ARG A 90 6.63 -8.25 0.45
C ARG A 90 7.33 -7.02 -0.08
N ALA A 91 8.66 -6.96 -0.02
CA ALA A 91 9.45 -5.86 -0.54
C ALA A 91 9.15 -5.62 -2.03
N GLU A 92 9.07 -6.69 -2.83
CA GLU A 92 8.71 -6.59 -4.24
C GLU A 92 7.28 -6.06 -4.45
N SER A 93 6.31 -6.53 -3.65
CA SER A 93 4.92 -6.05 -3.73
C SER A 93 4.77 -4.58 -3.32
N MET A 94 5.60 -4.11 -2.40
CA MET A 94 5.56 -2.73 -1.89
C MET A 94 6.38 -1.75 -2.74
N ARG A 95 7.34 -2.23 -3.52
CA ARG A 95 8.29 -1.41 -4.29
C ARG A 95 7.63 -0.32 -5.14
N HIS A 96 6.54 -0.65 -5.82
CA HIS A 96 5.82 0.33 -6.63
C HIS A 96 5.11 1.40 -5.80
N GLY A 97 4.54 1.01 -4.65
CA GLY A 97 3.92 1.96 -3.72
C GLY A 97 4.93 2.90 -3.08
N GLU A 98 6.08 2.37 -2.67
CA GLU A 98 7.18 3.16 -2.10
C GLU A 98 7.76 4.14 -3.12
N LEU A 99 7.98 3.69 -4.37
CA LEU A 99 8.42 4.56 -5.45
C LEU A 99 7.41 5.67 -5.72
N TYR A 100 6.11 5.34 -5.73
CA TYR A 100 5.07 6.34 -5.89
C TYR A 100 5.10 7.38 -4.75
N ALA A 101 5.16 6.94 -3.50
CA ALA A 101 5.23 7.82 -2.34
C ALA A 101 6.50 8.70 -2.35
N ALA A 102 7.65 8.12 -2.66
CA ALA A 102 8.91 8.87 -2.80
C ALA A 102 8.84 9.90 -3.94
N THR A 103 8.21 9.55 -5.06
CA THR A 103 7.98 10.48 -6.18
C THR A 103 7.10 11.65 -5.76
N GLN A 104 6.00 11.40 -5.06
CA GLN A 104 5.12 12.46 -4.54
C GLN A 104 5.86 13.39 -3.57
N THR A 105 6.63 12.81 -2.65
CA THR A 105 7.44 13.60 -1.71
C THR A 105 8.42 14.53 -2.43
N LEU A 106 9.11 14.03 -3.46
CA LEU A 106 10.01 14.86 -4.27
C LEU A 106 9.26 15.98 -5.00
N GLN A 107 8.08 15.69 -5.56
CA GLN A 107 7.25 16.69 -6.22
C GLN A 107 6.79 17.80 -5.25
N GLU A 108 6.36 17.42 -4.05
CA GLU A 108 5.97 18.36 -2.99
C GLU A 108 7.12 19.23 -2.51
N GLN A 109 8.35 18.71 -2.53
CA GLN A 109 9.58 19.44 -2.23
C GLN A 109 10.07 20.33 -3.38
N GLY A 110 9.39 20.29 -4.52
CA GLY A 110 9.76 21.08 -5.70
C GLY A 110 10.96 20.55 -6.46
N ALA A 111 11.24 19.23 -6.34
CA ALA A 111 12.31 18.59 -7.09
C ALA A 111 12.12 18.74 -8.60
N SER A 112 13.21 18.79 -9.33
CA SER A 112 13.21 18.88 -10.78
C SER A 112 12.71 17.58 -11.43
N ALA A 113 12.22 17.69 -12.66
CA ALA A 113 11.82 16.51 -13.45
C ALA A 113 12.98 15.51 -13.63
N GLU A 114 14.23 15.98 -13.66
CA GLU A 114 15.41 15.13 -13.77
C GLU A 114 15.67 14.33 -12.48
N GLU A 115 15.54 14.95 -11.32
CA GLU A 115 15.68 14.25 -10.03
C GLU A 115 14.62 13.16 -9.85
N ILE A 116 13.38 13.44 -10.25
CA ILE A 116 12.28 12.47 -10.25
C ILE A 116 12.57 11.34 -11.24
N ARG A 117 13.07 11.66 -12.43
CA ARG A 117 13.46 10.67 -13.44
C ARG A 117 14.57 9.75 -12.92
N GLN A 118 15.59 10.29 -12.25
CA GLN A 118 16.69 9.52 -11.67
C GLN A 118 16.22 8.57 -10.59
N LEU A 119 15.32 9.01 -9.68
CA LEU A 119 14.71 8.11 -8.69
C LEU A 119 14.00 6.93 -9.36
N ARG A 120 13.18 7.20 -10.38
CA ARG A 120 12.45 6.17 -11.14
C ARG A 120 13.39 5.25 -11.93
N GLU A 121 14.46 5.78 -12.47
CA GLU A 121 15.47 5.00 -13.20
C GLU A 121 16.18 4.00 -12.29
N GLN A 122 16.55 4.40 -11.09
CA GLN A 122 17.15 3.50 -10.09
C GLN A 122 16.21 2.35 -9.69
N ALA A 123 14.90 2.62 -9.63
CA ALA A 123 13.92 1.64 -9.20
C ALA A 123 13.41 0.73 -10.34
N LEU A 124 13.22 1.27 -11.55
CA LEU A 124 12.50 0.60 -12.65
C LEU A 124 13.34 0.46 -13.94
N GLY A 125 14.52 1.09 -14.01
CA GLY A 125 15.33 1.20 -15.22
C GLY A 125 14.92 2.38 -16.11
N SER A 126 15.81 2.73 -17.05
CA SER A 126 15.70 3.94 -17.88
C SER A 126 14.43 3.97 -18.74
N ALA A 127 14.09 2.87 -19.42
CA ALA A 127 12.93 2.82 -20.30
C ALA A 127 11.60 3.12 -19.58
N ALA A 128 11.42 2.58 -18.38
CA ALA A 128 10.23 2.84 -17.57
C ALA A 128 10.24 4.28 -16.99
N ALA A 129 11.40 4.77 -16.58
CA ALA A 129 11.56 6.15 -16.11
C ALA A 129 11.21 7.17 -17.19
N ASP A 130 11.66 6.94 -18.42
CA ASP A 130 11.38 7.81 -19.57
C ASP A 130 9.87 7.79 -19.92
N ALA A 131 9.25 6.61 -19.94
CA ALA A 131 7.82 6.49 -20.18
C ALA A 131 6.98 7.22 -19.11
N LEU A 132 7.36 7.14 -17.83
CA LEU A 132 6.72 7.88 -16.75
C LEU A 132 6.93 9.38 -16.86
N ALA A 133 8.11 9.83 -17.29
CA ALA A 133 8.38 11.25 -17.54
C ALA A 133 7.54 11.80 -18.72
N ASP A 134 7.33 10.98 -19.76
CA ASP A 134 6.42 11.33 -20.87
C ASP A 134 4.97 11.46 -20.38
N LEU A 135 4.53 10.54 -19.54
CA LEU A 135 3.19 10.58 -18.94
C LEU A 135 3.00 11.84 -18.09
N ASP A 136 3.97 12.20 -17.27
CA ASP A 136 3.92 13.42 -16.45
C ASP A 136 3.79 14.67 -17.34
N ARG A 137 4.53 14.75 -18.45
CA ARG A 137 4.40 15.86 -19.41
C ARG A 137 3.00 15.91 -20.05
N GLN A 138 2.45 14.77 -20.41
CA GLN A 138 1.09 14.70 -20.98
C GLN A 138 0.03 15.13 -19.95
N GLN A 139 0.16 14.68 -18.70
CA GLN A 139 -0.74 15.08 -17.63
C GLN A 139 -0.66 16.57 -17.33
N ALA A 140 0.54 17.14 -17.25
CA ALA A 140 0.74 18.56 -17.05
C ALA A 140 0.11 19.39 -18.19
N ALA A 141 0.32 19.01 -19.42
CA ALA A 141 -0.27 19.66 -20.60
C ALA A 141 -1.80 19.55 -20.61
N TRP A 142 -2.34 18.41 -20.15
CA TRP A 142 -3.78 18.24 -19.99
C TRP A 142 -4.36 19.13 -18.88
N GLN A 143 -3.71 19.16 -17.74
CA GLN A 143 -4.13 20.02 -16.62
C GLN A 143 -4.09 21.50 -16.97
N GLN A 144 -3.06 21.93 -17.72
CA GLN A 144 -2.98 23.30 -18.22
C GLN A 144 -4.17 23.62 -19.13
N ARG A 145 -4.50 22.76 -20.09
CA ARG A 145 -5.67 22.96 -20.97
C ARG A 145 -6.99 23.02 -20.21
N LEU A 146 -7.16 22.18 -19.16
CA LEU A 146 -8.36 22.25 -18.31
C LEU A 146 -8.45 23.55 -17.53
N SER A 147 -7.30 24.02 -17.03
CA SER A 147 -7.22 25.31 -16.30
C SER A 147 -7.57 26.48 -17.24
N ASP A 148 -6.99 26.50 -18.43
CA ASP A 148 -7.24 27.54 -19.45
C ASP A 148 -8.72 27.55 -19.87
N TYR A 149 -9.30 26.35 -20.09
CA TYR A 149 -10.72 26.21 -20.39
C TYR A 149 -11.61 26.72 -19.23
N ALA A 150 -11.29 26.35 -17.99
CA ALA A 150 -12.04 26.80 -16.84
C ALA A 150 -11.97 28.33 -16.66
N ALA A 151 -10.80 28.93 -16.89
CA ALA A 151 -10.60 30.37 -16.83
C ALA A 151 -11.43 31.09 -17.92
N GLU A 152 -11.36 30.62 -19.17
CA GLU A 152 -12.13 31.20 -20.27
C GLU A 152 -13.64 31.03 -20.09
N ARG A 153 -14.10 29.86 -19.66
CA ARG A 153 -15.51 29.64 -19.32
C ARG A 153 -15.99 30.58 -18.23
N ASN A 154 -15.22 30.82 -17.18
CA ASN A 154 -15.56 31.75 -16.12
C ASN A 154 -15.61 33.21 -16.62
N ARG A 155 -14.67 33.59 -17.49
CA ARG A 155 -14.66 34.91 -18.13
C ARG A 155 -15.92 35.13 -18.98
N LEU A 156 -16.30 34.16 -19.81
CA LEU A 156 -17.48 34.22 -20.65
C LEU A 156 -18.78 34.29 -19.81
N ARG A 157 -18.87 33.55 -18.73
CA ARG A 157 -20.00 33.65 -17.78
C ARG A 157 -20.11 35.03 -17.14
N GLN A 158 -19.00 35.62 -16.76
CA GLN A 158 -18.97 36.97 -16.19
C GLN A 158 -19.34 38.06 -17.21
N SER A 159 -19.18 37.82 -18.50
CA SER A 159 -19.60 38.70 -19.58
C SER A 159 -21.11 38.66 -19.87
N GLY A 160 -21.90 37.86 -19.12
CA GLY A 160 -23.37 37.81 -19.21
C GLY A 160 -23.90 36.76 -20.20
N LEU A 161 -23.06 35.92 -20.75
CA LEU A 161 -23.48 34.79 -21.61
C LEU A 161 -24.06 33.67 -20.75
N ASN A 162 -25.19 33.11 -21.15
CA ASN A 162 -25.83 31.98 -20.49
C ASN A 162 -25.19 30.64 -20.95
N ASP A 163 -25.50 29.55 -20.23
CA ASP A 163 -24.90 28.24 -20.51
C ASP A 163 -25.22 27.69 -21.90
N SER A 164 -26.35 28.04 -22.49
CA SER A 164 -26.72 27.66 -23.87
C SER A 164 -25.90 28.40 -24.94
N GLN A 165 -25.47 29.62 -24.65
CA GLN A 165 -24.59 30.41 -25.52
C GLN A 165 -23.11 30.00 -25.40
N LEU A 166 -22.74 29.32 -24.29
CA LEU A 166 -21.40 28.78 -24.06
C LEU A 166 -21.19 27.42 -24.73
N GLN A 167 -22.24 26.76 -25.20
CA GLN A 167 -22.20 25.44 -25.87
C GLN A 167 -22.23 25.52 -27.41
N ALA A 168 -22.47 26.67 -27.97
CA ALA A 168 -22.51 26.93 -29.42
C ALA A 168 -21.11 27.35 -29.93
#